data_10fc92d3054200d164b97a7681e31f97
#
_entry.id   10fc92d3054200d164b97a7681e31f97
#
_cell.length_a   1.000
_cell.length_b   1.000
_cell.length_c   1.000
_cell.angle_alpha   90.00
_cell.angle_beta   90.00
_cell.angle_gamma   90.00
#
_symmetry.space_group_name_H-M   'P 1'
#
loop_
_entity.id
_entity.type
_entity.pdbx_description
1 polymer ?
#
loop_
_entity_poly.entity_id
_entity_poly.type
_entity_poly.pdbx_seq_one_letter_code
_entity_poly.pdbx_strand_id
1 'polypeptide(L)'
;MTISVVANQKGGVGKTLVTTGCAHAAAAAGKKVLVIDTDTQGSLTSQIADYTIDAPPPRSLADVLDRQTQTPLVEAVVASKRAGIDLLPSGFDGLQAVSDTLFGKPGAESSLARALAPVADRWDLVLIDTRPGTDLITRNAFMAADNIVMVLEPEVPAIRGGALTMRAIAELEEYLDKHLPVAGWVVNRLIL
;
A
#
# COMPACT_ATOMS: atom_id res chain seq x y z
N MET A 1 10.45 -4.85 -12.03
CA MET A 1 9.45 -4.19 -11.17
C MET A 1 10.10 -3.77 -9.87
N THR A 2 9.81 -2.59 -9.37
CA THR A 2 10.18 -2.15 -8.02
C THR A 2 8.90 -1.94 -7.22
N ILE A 3 8.86 -2.44 -6.00
CA ILE A 3 7.69 -2.31 -5.12
C ILE A 3 8.08 -1.42 -3.94
N SER A 4 7.44 -0.26 -3.81
CA SER A 4 7.66 0.67 -2.71
C SER A 4 6.40 0.83 -1.88
N VAL A 5 6.53 0.69 -0.57
CA VAL A 5 5.44 0.96 0.36
C VAL A 5 5.55 2.39 0.89
N VAL A 6 4.42 3.11 0.89
CA VAL A 6 4.34 4.47 1.46
C VAL A 6 3.77 4.36 2.87
N ALA A 7 4.57 4.69 3.87
CA ALA A 7 4.23 4.39 5.25
C ALA A 7 4.48 5.53 6.24
N ASN A 8 3.65 5.57 7.26
CA ASN A 8 3.84 6.24 8.54
C ASN A 8 2.79 5.72 9.52
N GLN A 9 3.15 5.57 10.79
CA GLN A 9 2.22 5.17 11.85
C GLN A 9 1.19 6.26 12.21
N LYS A 10 1.51 7.54 11.96
CA LYS A 10 0.58 8.65 12.19
C LYS A 10 -0.44 8.73 11.06
N GLY A 11 -1.72 8.84 11.43
CA GLY A 11 -2.80 9.13 10.48
C GLY A 11 -2.75 10.58 9.98
N GLY A 12 -3.25 10.83 8.77
CA GLY A 12 -3.41 12.19 8.24
C GLY A 12 -2.16 12.87 7.70
N VAL A 13 -0.99 12.23 7.74
CA VAL A 13 0.29 12.82 7.26
C VAL A 13 0.36 12.99 5.73
N GLY A 14 -0.61 12.46 4.98
CA GLY A 14 -0.65 12.58 3.52
C GLY A 14 -0.02 11.41 2.76
N LYS A 15 -0.01 10.19 3.32
CA LYS A 15 0.49 8.99 2.61
C LYS A 15 -0.15 8.83 1.24
N THR A 16 -1.47 8.83 1.17
CA THR A 16 -2.25 8.72 -0.09
C THR A 16 -1.90 9.82 -1.09
N LEU A 17 -1.70 11.06 -0.63
CA LEU A 17 -1.28 12.16 -1.49
C LEU A 17 0.12 11.93 -2.07
N VAL A 18 1.06 11.46 -1.25
CA VAL A 18 2.42 11.13 -1.68
C VAL A 18 2.40 9.95 -2.65
N THR A 19 1.64 8.88 -2.34
CA THR A 19 1.46 7.73 -3.24
C THR A 19 0.96 8.18 -4.62
N THR A 20 -0.09 9.00 -4.64
CA THR A 20 -0.67 9.51 -5.90
C THR A 20 0.30 10.42 -6.65
N GLY A 21 1.01 11.31 -5.93
CA GLY A 21 2.02 12.19 -6.52
C GLY A 21 3.18 11.44 -7.15
N CYS A 22 3.72 10.44 -6.45
CA CYS A 22 4.78 9.58 -6.98
C CYS A 22 4.31 8.76 -8.19
N ALA A 23 3.08 8.22 -8.15
CA ALA A 23 2.49 7.51 -9.28
C ALA A 23 2.38 8.39 -10.52
N HIS A 24 1.87 9.62 -10.36
CA HIS A 24 1.77 10.58 -11.46
C HIS A 24 3.13 10.94 -12.04
N ALA A 25 4.13 11.21 -11.19
CA ALA A 25 5.48 11.54 -11.65
C ALA A 25 6.11 10.37 -12.44
N ALA A 26 5.94 9.14 -11.96
CA ALA A 26 6.44 7.95 -12.64
C ALA A 26 5.73 7.72 -13.98
N ALA A 27 4.40 7.84 -14.03
CA ALA A 27 3.61 7.70 -15.26
C ALA A 27 3.97 8.80 -16.29
N ALA A 28 4.17 10.04 -15.84
CA ALA A 28 4.65 11.13 -16.69
C ALA A 28 6.06 10.88 -17.27
N ALA A 29 6.89 10.10 -16.57
CA ALA A 29 8.19 9.63 -17.04
C ALA A 29 8.08 8.35 -17.91
N GLY A 30 6.88 7.97 -18.34
CA GLY A 30 6.63 6.83 -19.23
C GLY A 30 6.68 5.46 -18.55
N LYS A 31 6.64 5.40 -17.23
CA LYS A 31 6.60 4.13 -16.48
C LYS A 31 5.17 3.57 -16.42
N LYS A 32 5.06 2.25 -16.47
CA LYS A 32 3.82 1.54 -16.15
C LYS A 32 3.72 1.41 -14.63
N VAL A 33 2.69 1.98 -14.04
CA VAL A 33 2.54 2.07 -12.58
C VAL A 33 1.31 1.31 -12.13
N LEU A 34 1.46 0.49 -11.08
CA LEU A 34 0.35 -0.05 -10.31
C LEU A 34 0.34 0.67 -8.95
N VAL A 35 -0.81 1.15 -8.52
CA VAL A 35 -1.04 1.57 -7.14
C VAL A 35 -1.95 0.56 -6.45
N ILE A 36 -1.64 0.24 -5.20
CA ILE A 36 -2.40 -0.72 -4.39
C ILE A 36 -2.91 0.01 -3.15
N ASP A 37 -4.23 0.01 -2.95
CA ASP A 37 -4.86 0.58 -1.77
C ASP A 37 -5.06 -0.50 -0.71
N THR A 38 -4.32 -0.39 0.40
CA THR A 38 -4.44 -1.33 1.53
C THR A 38 -5.21 -0.74 2.72
N ASP A 39 -5.77 0.46 2.56
CA ASP A 39 -6.61 1.07 3.58
C ASP A 39 -8.08 0.64 3.40
N THR A 40 -8.69 0.10 4.44
CA THR A 40 -10.13 -0.25 4.44
C THR A 40 -11.03 0.96 4.27
N GLN A 41 -10.53 2.18 4.48
CA GLN A 41 -11.26 3.40 4.14
C GLN A 41 -11.34 3.68 2.64
N GLY A 42 -10.49 3.04 1.83
CA GLY A 42 -10.50 3.17 0.38
C GLY A 42 -10.22 4.57 -0.14
N SER A 43 -9.41 5.34 0.59
CA SER A 43 -9.14 6.75 0.25
C SER A 43 -8.46 6.90 -1.10
N LEU A 44 -7.46 6.08 -1.40
CA LEU A 44 -6.80 6.06 -2.71
C LEU A 44 -7.77 5.59 -3.79
N THR A 45 -8.53 4.53 -3.52
CA THR A 45 -9.53 3.94 -4.42
C THR A 45 -10.54 4.99 -4.86
N SER A 46 -11.15 5.71 -3.92
CA SER A 46 -12.15 6.74 -4.23
C SER A 46 -11.54 7.97 -4.93
N GLN A 47 -10.28 8.28 -4.67
CA GLN A 47 -9.60 9.44 -5.26
C GLN A 47 -9.29 9.25 -6.74
N ILE A 48 -8.87 8.05 -7.15
CA ILE A 48 -8.35 7.81 -8.52
C ILE A 48 -9.23 6.90 -9.37
N ALA A 49 -10.32 6.36 -8.81
CA ALA A 49 -11.35 5.60 -9.52
C ALA A 49 -12.75 6.02 -9.07
N ASP A 50 -13.81 5.51 -9.75
CA ASP A 50 -15.21 5.82 -9.42
C ASP A 50 -15.83 4.78 -8.47
N TYR A 51 -15.05 4.32 -7.49
CA TYR A 51 -15.52 3.35 -6.52
C TYR A 51 -15.63 3.98 -5.13
N THR A 52 -16.68 3.60 -4.43
CA THR A 52 -16.97 4.01 -3.05
C THR A 52 -17.46 2.82 -2.24
N ILE A 53 -17.67 2.99 -0.94
CA ILE A 53 -18.25 1.94 -0.10
C ILE A 53 -19.66 1.54 -0.55
N ASP A 54 -20.44 2.49 -1.07
CA ASP A 54 -21.82 2.25 -1.58
C ASP A 54 -21.83 1.70 -3.02
N ALA A 55 -20.72 1.88 -3.75
CA ALA A 55 -20.53 1.38 -5.11
C ALA A 55 -19.14 0.76 -5.24
N PRO A 56 -18.90 -0.40 -4.60
CA PRO A 56 -17.58 -1.02 -4.56
C PRO A 56 -17.16 -1.57 -5.93
N PRO A 57 -15.86 -1.79 -6.15
CA PRO A 57 -15.37 -2.44 -7.35
C PRO A 57 -15.88 -3.89 -7.41
N PRO A 58 -16.04 -4.46 -8.61
CA PRO A 58 -16.50 -5.85 -8.77
C PRO A 58 -15.53 -6.88 -8.20
N ARG A 59 -14.24 -6.54 -8.16
CA ARG A 59 -13.15 -7.27 -7.52
C ARG A 59 -12.13 -6.30 -6.95
N SER A 60 -11.42 -6.73 -5.92
CA SER A 60 -10.57 -5.86 -5.11
C SER A 60 -9.38 -6.61 -4.50
N LEU A 61 -8.55 -5.93 -3.73
CA LEU A 61 -7.51 -6.53 -2.91
C LEU A 61 -8.09 -7.58 -1.93
N ALA A 62 -9.31 -7.37 -1.43
CA ALA A 62 -9.98 -8.35 -0.57
C ALA A 62 -10.09 -9.70 -1.27
N ASP A 63 -10.57 -9.72 -2.52
CA ASP A 63 -10.72 -10.95 -3.31
C ASP A 63 -9.39 -11.63 -3.63
N VAL A 64 -8.34 -10.82 -3.85
CA VAL A 64 -6.97 -11.33 -4.11
C VAL A 64 -6.37 -11.98 -2.87
N LEU A 65 -6.62 -11.44 -1.69
CA LEU A 65 -6.09 -11.96 -0.43
C LEU A 65 -6.93 -13.11 0.13
N ASP A 66 -8.20 -13.23 -0.25
CA ASP A 66 -9.08 -14.30 0.21
C ASP A 66 -8.64 -15.65 -0.36
N ARG A 67 -8.32 -16.57 0.54
CA ARG A 67 -7.88 -17.94 0.19
C ARG A 67 -9.00 -18.81 -0.38
N GLN A 68 -10.25 -18.40 -0.26
CA GLN A 68 -11.39 -19.14 -0.79
C GLN A 68 -11.64 -18.79 -2.26
N THR A 69 -11.57 -17.49 -2.60
CA THR A 69 -11.79 -17.04 -3.97
C THR A 69 -10.57 -17.24 -4.85
N GLN A 70 -9.35 -17.11 -4.29
CA GLN A 70 -8.07 -17.21 -5.00
C GLN A 70 -8.04 -16.38 -6.30
N THR A 71 -8.63 -15.19 -6.25
CA THR A 71 -8.73 -14.31 -7.42
C THR A 71 -7.34 -13.90 -7.90
N PRO A 72 -6.97 -14.15 -9.16
CA PRO A 72 -5.73 -13.65 -9.71
C PRO A 72 -5.66 -12.13 -9.62
N LEU A 73 -4.51 -11.56 -9.19
CA LEU A 73 -4.35 -10.12 -8.99
C LEU A 73 -4.78 -9.31 -10.22
N VAL A 74 -4.43 -9.78 -11.42
CA VAL A 74 -4.75 -9.09 -12.68
C VAL A 74 -6.25 -8.95 -12.95
N GLU A 75 -7.08 -9.81 -12.38
CA GLU A 75 -8.53 -9.76 -12.55
C GLU A 75 -9.19 -8.74 -11.61
N ALA A 76 -8.49 -8.33 -10.56
CA ALA A 76 -8.93 -7.31 -9.62
C ALA A 76 -8.34 -5.91 -9.95
N VAL A 77 -7.34 -5.84 -10.84
CA VAL A 77 -6.77 -4.56 -11.26
C VAL A 77 -7.72 -3.86 -12.23
N VAL A 78 -7.92 -2.56 -11.99
CA VAL A 78 -8.73 -1.68 -12.83
C VAL A 78 -7.88 -0.51 -13.34
N ALA A 79 -8.27 0.05 -14.49
CA ALA A 79 -7.68 1.30 -14.95
C ALA A 79 -8.09 2.46 -14.02
N SER A 80 -7.15 3.30 -13.65
CA SER A 80 -7.48 4.53 -12.92
C SER A 80 -7.95 5.63 -13.87
N LYS A 81 -8.50 6.72 -13.32
CA LYS A 81 -8.82 7.96 -14.08
C LYS A 81 -7.57 8.66 -14.65
N ARG A 82 -6.39 8.15 -14.36
CA ARG A 82 -5.10 8.73 -14.74
C ARG A 82 -4.38 7.79 -15.70
N ALA A 83 -4.06 8.29 -16.87
CA ALA A 83 -3.36 7.51 -17.88
C ALA A 83 -2.00 7.00 -17.36
N GLY A 84 -1.68 5.75 -17.65
CA GLY A 84 -0.44 5.09 -17.25
C GLY A 84 -0.41 4.59 -15.79
N ILE A 85 -1.53 4.70 -15.07
CA ILE A 85 -1.67 4.23 -13.69
C ILE A 85 -2.82 3.23 -13.60
N ASP A 86 -2.50 2.01 -13.20
CA ASP A 86 -3.48 0.99 -12.82
C ASP A 86 -3.70 1.00 -11.31
N LEU A 87 -4.86 0.54 -10.87
CA LEU A 87 -5.25 0.47 -9.46
C LEU A 87 -5.66 -0.96 -9.09
N LEU A 88 -5.11 -1.47 -7.98
CA LEU A 88 -5.73 -2.55 -7.22
C LEU A 88 -6.50 -1.92 -6.06
N PRO A 89 -7.86 -1.87 -6.14
CA PRO A 89 -8.69 -1.18 -5.16
C PRO A 89 -8.78 -1.96 -3.84
N SER A 90 -9.04 -1.29 -2.73
CA SER A 90 -8.98 -1.87 -1.39
C SER A 90 -10.07 -2.91 -1.10
N GLY A 91 -11.28 -2.72 -1.59
CA GLY A 91 -12.45 -3.54 -1.27
C GLY A 91 -13.16 -3.14 0.03
N PHE A 92 -12.76 -2.01 0.64
CA PHE A 92 -13.44 -1.42 1.80
C PHE A 92 -13.64 -2.43 2.96
N ASP A 93 -14.86 -2.61 3.46
CA ASP A 93 -15.19 -3.53 4.56
C ASP A 93 -14.84 -5.00 4.25
N GLY A 94 -14.88 -5.39 2.97
CA GLY A 94 -14.45 -6.72 2.52
C GLY A 94 -12.98 -7.01 2.86
N LEU A 95 -12.12 -6.00 2.78
CA LEU A 95 -10.70 -6.15 3.13
C LEU A 95 -10.52 -6.40 4.64
N GLN A 96 -11.33 -5.76 5.50
CA GLN A 96 -11.29 -6.04 6.93
C GLN A 96 -11.76 -7.47 7.22
N ALA A 97 -12.85 -7.90 6.62
CA ALA A 97 -13.38 -9.26 6.80
C ALA A 97 -12.37 -10.33 6.40
N VAL A 98 -11.67 -10.14 5.27
CA VAL A 98 -10.60 -11.05 4.84
C VAL A 98 -9.41 -11.02 5.80
N SER A 99 -9.00 -9.85 6.27
CA SER A 99 -7.95 -9.71 7.29
C SER A 99 -8.25 -10.55 8.53
N ASP A 100 -9.49 -10.47 9.02
CA ASP A 100 -9.93 -11.22 10.20
C ASP A 100 -9.90 -12.74 9.98
N THR A 101 -10.29 -13.20 8.78
CA THR A 101 -10.25 -14.62 8.42
C THR A 101 -8.83 -15.17 8.23
N LEU A 102 -7.89 -14.33 7.85
CA LEU A 102 -6.49 -14.69 7.64
C LEU A 102 -5.66 -14.63 8.93
N PHE A 103 -6.13 -13.90 9.93
CA PHE A 103 -5.39 -13.72 11.17
C PHE A 103 -5.01 -15.06 11.81
N GLY A 104 -3.74 -15.21 12.19
CA GLY A 104 -3.20 -16.44 12.78
C GLY A 104 -2.99 -17.61 11.81
N LYS A 105 -3.30 -17.46 10.52
CA LYS A 105 -3.05 -18.53 9.54
C LYS A 105 -1.59 -18.48 9.04
N PRO A 106 -0.94 -19.63 8.87
CA PRO A 106 0.44 -19.68 8.38
C PRO A 106 0.61 -18.95 7.04
N GLY A 107 1.62 -18.08 6.94
CA GLY A 107 1.98 -17.34 5.73
C GLY A 107 0.94 -16.30 5.30
N ALA A 108 0.06 -15.86 6.22
CA ALA A 108 -0.95 -14.83 5.93
C ALA A 108 -0.30 -13.49 5.55
N GLU A 109 0.84 -13.16 6.17
CA GLU A 109 1.60 -11.93 5.91
C GLU A 109 2.21 -11.85 4.50
N SER A 110 2.39 -12.97 3.84
CA SER A 110 3.02 -13.04 2.50
C SER A 110 2.00 -13.19 1.36
N SER A 111 0.71 -13.03 1.64
CA SER A 111 -0.34 -13.27 0.63
C SER A 111 -0.24 -12.29 -0.53
N LEU A 112 0.01 -11.00 -0.28
CA LEU A 112 0.20 -9.99 -1.32
C LEU A 112 1.48 -10.22 -2.14
N ALA A 113 2.59 -10.56 -1.47
CA ALA A 113 3.84 -10.88 -2.16
C ALA A 113 3.66 -12.07 -3.12
N ARG A 114 2.96 -13.11 -2.68
CA ARG A 114 2.63 -14.26 -3.55
C ARG A 114 1.73 -13.89 -4.72
N ALA A 115 0.78 -12.98 -4.52
CA ALA A 115 -0.12 -12.54 -5.59
C ALA A 115 0.60 -11.65 -6.63
N LEU A 116 1.62 -10.89 -6.23
CA LEU A 116 2.42 -10.03 -7.10
C LEU A 116 3.48 -10.81 -7.90
N ALA A 117 4.02 -11.89 -7.35
CA ALA A 117 5.13 -12.63 -7.97
C ALA A 117 4.85 -13.09 -9.42
N PRO A 118 3.67 -13.65 -9.78
CA PRO A 118 3.39 -14.10 -11.14
C PRO A 118 3.25 -12.97 -12.17
N VAL A 119 3.15 -11.71 -11.72
CA VAL A 119 2.87 -10.54 -12.57
C VAL A 119 3.97 -9.49 -12.52
N ALA A 120 5.17 -9.89 -12.08
CA ALA A 120 6.32 -9.00 -11.88
C ALA A 120 6.72 -8.20 -13.13
N ASP A 121 6.44 -8.69 -14.34
CA ASP A 121 6.83 -8.05 -15.60
C ASP A 121 5.78 -7.06 -16.13
N ARG A 122 4.63 -6.91 -15.47
CA ARG A 122 3.54 -6.08 -15.98
C ARG A 122 3.72 -4.59 -15.74
N TRP A 123 4.35 -4.23 -14.63
CA TRP A 123 4.58 -2.85 -14.21
C TRP A 123 6.05 -2.59 -13.90
N ASP A 124 6.49 -1.36 -14.16
CA ASP A 124 7.83 -0.90 -13.79
C ASP A 124 7.92 -0.57 -12.31
N LEU A 125 6.83 0.01 -11.76
CA LEU A 125 6.71 0.48 -10.39
C LEU A 125 5.38 0.06 -9.79
N VAL A 126 5.43 -0.48 -8.57
CA VAL A 126 4.25 -0.71 -7.71
C VAL A 126 4.37 0.17 -6.48
N LEU A 127 3.35 0.96 -6.19
CA LEU A 127 3.25 1.78 -4.99
C LEU A 127 2.12 1.26 -4.12
N ILE A 128 2.42 0.94 -2.86
CA ILE A 128 1.44 0.45 -1.90
C ILE A 128 1.12 1.55 -0.90
N ASP A 129 -0.12 2.04 -0.92
CA ASP A 129 -0.64 2.99 0.07
C ASP A 129 -1.12 2.24 1.31
N THR A 130 -0.65 2.67 2.50
CA THR A 130 -0.96 1.98 3.75
C THR A 130 -1.79 2.83 4.71
N ARG A 131 -2.64 2.15 5.49
CA ARG A 131 -3.24 2.76 6.67
C ARG A 131 -2.22 2.90 7.80
N PRO A 132 -2.47 3.74 8.81
CA PRO A 132 -1.67 3.76 10.04
C PRO A 132 -1.73 2.42 10.77
N GLY A 133 -0.60 1.94 11.28
CA GLY A 133 -0.56 0.72 12.09
C GLY A 133 0.33 -0.38 11.54
N THR A 134 0.28 -1.54 12.19
CA THR A 134 1.09 -2.73 11.89
C THR A 134 0.25 -4.00 11.85
N ASP A 135 -1.03 -3.87 11.47
CA ASP A 135 -1.93 -5.02 11.32
C ASP A 135 -1.53 -5.95 10.15
N LEU A 136 -2.28 -7.03 9.98
CA LEU A 136 -1.99 -8.04 8.98
C LEU A 136 -1.92 -7.49 7.55
N ILE A 137 -2.79 -6.53 7.20
CA ILE A 137 -2.79 -5.96 5.84
C ILE A 137 -1.55 -5.08 5.64
N THR A 138 -1.21 -4.26 6.62
CA THR A 138 0.02 -3.47 6.60
C THR A 138 1.27 -4.36 6.54
N ARG A 139 1.30 -5.48 7.29
CA ARG A 139 2.40 -6.46 7.20
C ARG A 139 2.49 -7.09 5.80
N ASN A 140 1.36 -7.39 5.16
CA ASN A 140 1.34 -7.85 3.76
C ASN A 140 1.97 -6.83 2.80
N ALA A 141 1.70 -5.54 2.99
CA ALA A 141 2.32 -4.48 2.21
C ALA A 141 3.85 -4.45 2.41
N PHE A 142 4.32 -4.53 3.65
CA PHE A 142 5.76 -4.57 3.95
C PHE A 142 6.44 -5.85 3.43
N MET A 143 5.78 -7.02 3.57
CA MET A 143 6.33 -8.28 3.01
C MET A 143 6.46 -8.24 1.50
N ALA A 144 5.57 -7.57 0.80
CA ALA A 144 5.61 -7.43 -0.65
C ALA A 144 6.64 -6.40 -1.15
N ALA A 145 6.98 -5.39 -0.33
CA ALA A 145 7.78 -4.25 -0.75
C ALA A 145 9.29 -4.54 -0.81
N ASP A 146 9.99 -3.88 -1.73
CA ASP A 146 11.45 -3.85 -1.81
C ASP A 146 12.04 -2.73 -0.93
N ASN A 147 11.28 -1.66 -0.69
CA ASN A 147 11.70 -0.49 0.09
C ASN A 147 10.51 0.30 0.64
N ILE A 148 10.82 1.26 1.52
CA ILE A 148 9.85 2.14 2.17
C ILE A 148 10.09 3.60 1.76
N VAL A 149 9.02 4.30 1.40
CA VAL A 149 8.97 5.76 1.33
C VAL A 149 8.28 6.27 2.60
N MET A 150 9.03 7.00 3.42
CA MET A 150 8.53 7.55 4.68
C MET A 150 7.89 8.91 4.47
N VAL A 151 6.66 9.11 4.95
CA VAL A 151 5.97 10.41 4.92
C VAL A 151 5.94 11.00 6.31
N LEU A 152 6.42 12.23 6.47
CA LEU A 152 6.49 12.95 7.75
C LEU A 152 5.77 14.29 7.66
N GLU A 153 5.29 14.78 8.79
CA GLU A 153 4.89 16.18 8.97
C GLU A 153 5.90 16.89 9.86
N PRO A 154 6.23 18.17 9.59
CA PRO A 154 7.18 18.95 10.37
C PRO A 154 6.53 19.50 11.64
N GLU A 155 6.03 18.63 12.50
CA GLU A 155 5.52 19.03 13.82
C GLU A 155 6.57 18.80 14.90
N VAL A 156 6.61 19.70 15.88
CA VAL A 156 7.32 19.46 17.14
C VAL A 156 6.49 18.44 17.93
N PRO A 157 6.90 17.21 18.00
CA PRO A 157 8.20 16.58 18.01
C PRO A 157 8.48 15.68 16.77
N ALA A 158 8.71 16.24 15.62
CA ALA A 158 8.96 15.46 14.38
C ALA A 158 10.13 14.48 14.54
N ILE A 159 11.18 14.85 15.28
CA ILE A 159 12.33 13.98 15.58
C ILE A 159 11.89 12.75 16.37
N ARG A 160 10.99 12.92 17.36
CA ARG A 160 10.46 11.79 18.13
C ARG A 160 9.55 10.91 17.30
N GLY A 161 8.71 11.50 16.44
CA GLY A 161 7.84 10.77 15.50
C GLY A 161 8.65 9.95 14.49
N GLY A 162 9.71 10.52 13.93
CA GLY A 162 10.63 9.82 13.04
C GLY A 162 11.34 8.65 13.72
N ALA A 163 11.85 8.86 14.94
CA ALA A 163 12.49 7.80 15.71
C ALA A 163 11.53 6.66 16.08
N LEU A 164 10.28 6.98 16.44
CA LEU A 164 9.24 5.97 16.71
C LEU A 164 8.89 5.16 15.45
N THR A 165 8.80 5.82 14.33
CA THR A 165 8.52 5.12 13.05
C THR A 165 9.69 4.22 12.66
N MET A 166 10.93 4.68 12.78
CA MET A 166 12.12 3.84 12.52
C MET A 166 12.21 2.64 13.46
N ARG A 167 11.89 2.84 14.73
CA ARG A 167 11.83 1.74 15.69
C ARG A 167 10.77 0.71 15.32
N ALA A 168 9.59 1.16 14.93
CA ALA A 168 8.53 0.27 14.49
C ALA A 168 8.87 -0.48 13.19
N ILE A 169 9.62 0.15 12.27
CA ILE A 169 10.16 -0.54 11.09
C ILE A 169 11.15 -1.61 11.52
N ALA A 170 12.09 -1.31 12.43
CA ALA A 170 13.07 -2.29 12.91
C ALA A 170 12.41 -3.48 13.61
N GLU A 171 11.39 -3.23 14.45
CA GLU A 171 10.58 -4.30 15.09
C GLU A 171 9.84 -5.14 14.02
N LEU A 172 9.40 -4.52 12.93
CA LEU A 172 8.72 -5.19 11.82
C LEU A 172 9.71 -6.01 10.98
N GLU A 173 10.91 -5.49 10.71
CA GLU A 173 11.98 -6.20 10.01
C GLU A 173 12.38 -7.48 10.76
N GLU A 174 12.56 -7.37 12.09
CA GLU A 174 12.84 -8.51 12.95
C GLU A 174 11.70 -9.54 12.94
N TYR A 175 10.44 -9.07 13.05
CA TYR A 175 9.27 -9.94 13.03
C TYR A 175 9.09 -10.68 11.68
N LEU A 176 9.36 -9.99 10.57
CA LEU A 176 9.17 -10.52 9.22
C LEU A 176 10.42 -11.24 8.67
N ASP A 177 11.54 -11.23 9.41
CA ASP A 177 12.86 -11.68 8.93
C ASP A 177 13.19 -11.10 7.54
N LYS A 178 12.95 -9.79 7.38
CA LYS A 178 13.08 -9.10 6.10
C LYS A 178 13.60 -7.69 6.27
N HIS A 179 14.72 -7.37 5.61
CA HIS A 179 15.24 -6.00 5.56
C HIS A 179 14.43 -5.14 4.58
N LEU A 180 14.01 -3.94 5.05
CA LEU A 180 13.20 -2.97 4.31
C LEU A 180 13.90 -1.60 4.29
N PRO A 181 14.81 -1.37 3.35
CA PRO A 181 15.54 -0.11 3.29
C PRO A 181 14.61 1.08 3.05
N VAL A 182 14.90 2.19 3.70
CA VAL A 182 14.20 3.46 3.46
C VAL A 182 14.74 4.09 2.19
N ALA A 183 13.93 4.10 1.12
CA ALA A 183 14.29 4.71 -0.16
C ALA A 183 14.29 6.24 -0.12
N GLY A 184 13.48 6.83 0.76
CA GLY A 184 13.41 8.28 0.89
C GLY A 184 12.44 8.75 1.96
N TRP A 185 12.58 10.04 2.30
CA TRP A 185 11.73 10.74 3.25
C TRP A 185 11.00 11.88 2.54
N VAL A 186 9.70 11.94 2.68
CA VAL A 186 8.88 13.04 2.18
C VAL A 186 8.36 13.84 3.36
N VAL A 187 8.77 15.09 3.47
CA VAL A 187 8.26 16.03 4.47
C VAL A 187 7.07 16.76 3.85
N ASN A 188 5.87 16.43 4.32
CA ASN A 188 4.62 17.02 3.86
C ASN A 188 4.17 18.15 4.80
N ARG A 189 3.35 19.08 4.32
CA ARG A 189 2.82 20.22 5.10
C ARG A 189 3.92 21.11 5.70
N LEU A 190 5.03 21.30 5.00
CA LEU A 190 6.06 22.26 5.40
C LEU A 190 5.47 23.68 5.23
N ILE A 191 5.33 24.40 6.35
CA ILE A 191 4.99 25.83 6.35
C ILE A 191 6.32 26.59 6.34
N LEU A 192 6.60 27.30 5.25
CA LEU A 192 7.78 28.13 5.06
C LEU A 192 7.52 29.54 5.60
#